data_3dd9e8cc958d50ea1c8504486b5eb0be
#
_entry.id   3dd9e8cc958d50ea1c8504486b5eb0be
#
_cell.length_a   1.000
_cell.length_b   1.000
_cell.length_c   1.000
_cell.angle_alpha   90.00
_cell.angle_beta   90.00
_cell.angle_gamma   90.00
#
_symmetry.space_group_name_H-M   'P 1'
#
loop_
_entity.id
_entity.type
_entity.pdbx_description
1 polymer ?
#
loop_
_entity_poly.entity_id
_entity_poly.type
_entity_poly.pdbx_seq_one_letter_code
_entity_poly.pdbx_strand_id
1 'polypeptide(L)'
;MFFLIPIILTSLLQSLYVICDAVIIGNYAGKNALGSIEAVLFLTRLPFTFAIGVGGGISILVSKYFGAKNFEKLRAVSYIGLRVSFVMGAILAIVFSLSSSSLLSLLNVPDEIKQLSSIYVTIYFLALPITLLFNCSMGILRAVGDSKSPFYNLLVANIINVVLDILFVGYFDMSEIGRAHV
;
A
#
# COMPACT_ATOMS: atom_id res chain seq x y z
N MET A 1 10.73 16.14 20.81
CA MET A 1 10.96 14.73 21.16
C MET A 1 9.68 13.87 21.01
N PHE A 2 8.53 14.29 21.50
CA PHE A 2 7.25 13.56 21.41
C PHE A 2 6.71 13.36 19.99
N PHE A 3 7.11 14.15 19.00
CA PHE A 3 6.68 14.01 17.59
C PHE A 3 7.39 12.88 16.85
N LEU A 4 8.64 12.59 17.19
CA LEU A 4 9.45 11.56 16.52
C LEU A 4 9.05 10.13 16.90
N ILE A 5 8.64 9.93 18.15
CA ILE A 5 8.28 8.60 18.67
C ILE A 5 7.15 7.96 17.83
N PRO A 6 6.01 8.62 17.57
CA PRO A 6 4.96 8.02 16.73
C PRO A 6 5.43 7.72 15.30
N ILE A 7 6.33 8.52 14.73
CA ILE A 7 6.85 8.29 13.38
C ILE A 7 7.72 7.03 13.35
N ILE A 8 8.62 6.87 14.32
CA ILE A 8 9.47 5.68 14.45
C ILE A 8 8.60 4.43 14.67
N LEU A 9 7.62 4.51 15.57
CA LEU A 9 6.68 3.43 15.83
C LEU A 9 5.85 3.08 14.58
N THR A 10 5.46 4.07 13.78
CA THR A 10 4.79 3.85 12.48
C THR A 10 5.65 3.02 11.54
N SER A 11 6.93 3.34 11.42
CA SER A 11 7.87 2.59 10.57
C SER A 11 8.11 1.17 11.08
N LEU A 12 8.20 0.99 12.39
CA LEU A 12 8.30 -0.35 13.01
C LEU A 12 7.04 -1.18 12.78
N LEU A 13 5.86 -0.58 12.93
CA LEU A 13 4.58 -1.26 12.63
C LEU A 13 4.49 -1.69 11.16
N GLN A 14 4.93 -0.86 10.22
CA GLN A 14 4.98 -1.24 8.80
C GLN A 14 5.91 -2.42 8.55
N SER A 15 7.07 -2.46 9.22
CA SER A 15 8.00 -3.59 9.10
C SER A 15 7.42 -4.86 9.71
N LEU A 16 6.80 -4.76 10.89
CA LEU A 16 6.12 -5.89 11.54
C LEU A 16 4.98 -6.44 10.68
N TYR A 17 4.18 -5.55 10.06
CA TYR A 17 3.13 -5.95 9.14
C TYR A 17 3.66 -6.85 8.01
N VAL A 18 4.71 -6.42 7.32
CA VAL A 18 5.32 -7.20 6.22
C VAL A 18 5.83 -8.56 6.70
N ILE A 19 6.40 -8.62 7.89
CA ILE A 19 6.89 -9.89 8.47
C ILE A 19 5.72 -10.80 8.84
N CYS A 20 4.69 -10.29 9.49
CA CYS A 20 3.50 -11.07 9.87
C CYS A 20 2.80 -11.64 8.63
N ASP A 21 2.57 -10.80 7.61
CA ASP A 21 1.97 -11.21 6.35
C ASP A 21 2.77 -12.33 5.68
N ALA A 22 4.09 -12.17 5.54
CA ALA A 22 4.97 -13.19 4.97
C ALA A 22 4.95 -14.52 5.77
N VAL A 23 4.91 -14.45 7.10
CA VAL A 23 4.85 -15.64 7.98
C VAL A 23 3.50 -16.34 7.82
N ILE A 24 2.39 -15.61 7.81
CA ILE A 24 1.04 -16.18 7.66
C ILE A 24 0.92 -16.83 6.27
N ILE A 25 1.24 -16.11 5.21
CA ILE A 25 1.16 -16.63 3.83
C ILE A 25 2.09 -17.83 3.66
N GLY A 26 3.33 -17.76 4.14
CA GLY A 26 4.30 -18.85 4.03
C GLY A 26 3.87 -20.13 4.75
N ASN A 27 3.19 -20.01 5.90
CA ASN A 27 2.76 -21.17 6.67
C ASN A 27 1.44 -21.77 6.17
N TYR A 28 0.49 -20.94 5.73
CA TYR A 28 -0.87 -21.41 5.39
C TYR A 28 -1.09 -21.55 3.88
N ALA A 29 -0.58 -20.61 3.06
CA ALA A 29 -0.78 -20.63 1.61
C ALA A 29 0.32 -21.38 0.83
N GLY A 30 1.44 -21.69 1.48
CA GLY A 30 2.52 -22.50 0.93
C GLY A 30 3.56 -21.70 0.10
N LYS A 31 4.59 -22.42 -0.36
CA LYS A 31 5.77 -21.82 -1.02
C LYS A 31 5.45 -21.13 -2.34
N ASN A 32 4.49 -21.67 -3.13
CA ASN A 32 4.13 -21.10 -4.43
C ASN A 32 3.43 -19.74 -4.29
N ALA A 33 2.56 -19.57 -3.28
CA ALA A 33 1.90 -18.31 -3.00
C ALA A 33 2.92 -17.25 -2.56
N LEU A 34 3.82 -17.59 -1.65
CA LEU A 34 4.90 -16.70 -1.23
C LEU A 34 5.83 -16.35 -2.40
N GLY A 35 6.24 -17.33 -3.20
CA GLY A 35 7.06 -17.13 -4.39
C GLY A 35 6.39 -16.22 -5.42
N SER A 36 5.06 -16.31 -5.60
CA SER A 36 4.29 -15.44 -6.50
C SER A 36 4.32 -13.97 -6.07
N ILE A 37 4.23 -13.72 -4.76
CA ILE A 37 4.30 -12.37 -4.20
C ILE A 37 5.73 -11.81 -4.34
N GLU A 38 6.74 -12.59 -3.98
CA GLU A 38 8.15 -12.17 -4.05
C GLU A 38 8.58 -11.86 -5.49
N ALA A 39 8.15 -12.67 -6.46
CA ALA A 39 8.48 -12.48 -7.87
C ALA A 39 7.99 -11.11 -8.41
N VAL A 40 6.92 -10.57 -7.84
CA VAL A 40 6.32 -9.30 -8.30
C VAL A 40 6.54 -8.12 -7.35
N LEU A 41 7.31 -8.29 -6.28
CA LEU A 41 7.59 -7.22 -5.32
C LEU A 41 8.16 -5.96 -5.97
N PHE A 42 8.99 -6.12 -7.01
CA PHE A 42 9.53 -4.97 -7.74
C PHE A 42 8.43 -4.17 -8.43
N LEU A 43 7.45 -4.86 -9.05
CA LEU A 43 6.32 -4.21 -9.73
C LEU A 43 5.43 -3.45 -8.75
N THR A 44 5.22 -3.97 -7.56
CA THR A 44 4.38 -3.32 -6.55
C THR A 44 5.10 -2.17 -5.84
N ARG A 45 6.42 -2.27 -5.66
CA ARG A 45 7.23 -1.22 -5.03
C ARG A 45 7.29 0.06 -5.84
N LEU A 46 7.31 -0.02 -7.17
CA LEU A 46 7.43 1.15 -8.04
C LEU A 46 6.24 2.12 -7.86
N PRO A 47 4.97 1.73 -8.05
CA PRO A 47 3.83 2.62 -7.83
C PRO A 47 3.68 3.03 -6.36
N PHE A 48 4.08 2.18 -5.41
CA PHE A 48 4.07 2.53 -3.99
C PHE A 48 5.06 3.66 -3.66
N THR A 49 6.29 3.59 -4.18
CA THR A 49 7.28 4.67 -4.02
C THR A 49 6.80 5.97 -4.64
N PHE A 50 6.13 5.88 -5.79
CA PHE A 50 5.50 7.02 -6.43
C PHE A 50 4.40 7.64 -5.55
N ALA A 51 3.56 6.81 -4.92
CA ALA A 51 2.53 7.28 -3.98
C ALA A 51 3.13 8.05 -2.79
N ILE A 52 4.24 7.57 -2.22
CA ILE A 52 4.98 8.25 -1.15
C ILE A 52 5.49 9.61 -1.65
N GLY A 53 6.05 9.67 -2.86
CA GLY A 53 6.57 10.90 -3.46
C GLY A 53 5.48 11.96 -3.65
N VAL A 54 4.31 11.59 -4.17
CA VAL A 54 3.16 12.49 -4.32
C VAL A 54 2.68 13.01 -2.97
N GLY A 55 2.50 12.12 -2.00
CA GLY A 55 2.10 12.51 -0.63
C GLY A 55 3.11 13.43 0.04
N GLY A 56 4.40 13.18 -0.15
CA GLY A 56 5.50 14.01 0.34
C GLY A 56 5.49 15.42 -0.27
N GLY A 57 5.30 15.53 -1.59
CA GLY A 57 5.22 16.83 -2.27
C GLY A 57 4.05 17.68 -1.76
N ILE A 58 2.87 17.08 -1.59
CA ILE A 58 1.69 17.77 -1.04
C ILE A 58 1.94 18.18 0.41
N SER A 59 2.56 17.31 1.22
CA SER A 59 2.94 17.59 2.60
C SER A 59 3.80 18.85 2.74
N ILE A 60 4.75 19.07 1.84
CA ILE A 60 5.60 20.28 1.83
C ILE A 60 4.77 21.56 1.65
N LEU A 61 3.84 21.54 0.68
CA LEU A 61 2.96 22.69 0.43
C LEU A 61 2.02 22.95 1.60
N VAL A 62 1.44 21.91 2.17
CA VAL A 62 0.56 22.01 3.35
C VAL A 62 1.32 22.57 4.55
N SER A 63 2.54 22.07 4.83
CA SER A 63 3.41 22.58 5.91
C SER A 63 3.72 24.06 5.74
N LYS A 64 4.01 24.51 4.50
CA LYS A 64 4.27 25.91 4.18
C LYS A 64 3.09 26.80 4.54
N TYR A 65 1.88 26.43 4.13
CA TYR A 65 0.68 27.23 4.41
C TYR A 65 0.23 27.12 5.87
N PHE A 66 0.49 26.00 6.52
CA PHE A 66 0.27 25.83 7.96
C PHE A 66 1.17 26.77 8.76
N GLY A 67 2.47 26.81 8.47
CA GLY A 67 3.42 27.73 9.10
C GLY A 67 3.10 29.20 8.87
N ALA A 68 2.59 29.54 7.67
CA ALA A 68 2.12 30.88 7.34
C ALA A 68 0.75 31.24 7.92
N LYS A 69 0.09 30.33 8.66
CA LYS A 69 -1.27 30.46 9.20
C LYS A 69 -2.34 30.79 8.14
N ASN A 70 -2.07 30.45 6.88
CA ASN A 70 -2.99 30.64 5.76
C ASN A 70 -3.86 29.41 5.56
N PHE A 71 -4.89 29.28 6.39
CA PHE A 71 -5.77 28.10 6.43
C PHE A 71 -6.66 27.97 5.17
N GLU A 72 -6.93 29.06 4.47
CA GLU A 72 -7.67 29.02 3.21
C GLU A 72 -6.86 28.29 2.13
N LYS A 73 -5.63 28.71 1.90
CA LYS A 73 -4.71 28.04 0.95
C LYS A 73 -4.37 26.62 1.38
N LEU A 74 -4.23 26.38 2.69
CA LEU A 74 -4.00 25.04 3.23
C LEU A 74 -5.14 24.10 2.84
N ARG A 75 -6.41 24.51 3.05
CA ARG A 75 -7.59 23.71 2.67
C ARG A 75 -7.62 23.45 1.17
N ALA A 76 -7.40 24.51 0.36
CA ALA A 76 -7.39 24.39 -1.10
C ALA A 76 -6.34 23.38 -1.59
N VAL A 77 -5.09 23.49 -1.10
CA VAL A 77 -4.00 22.58 -1.48
C VAL A 77 -4.26 21.16 -1.01
N SER A 78 -4.78 20.97 0.20
CA SER A 78 -5.13 19.63 0.72
C SER A 78 -6.21 18.99 -0.14
N TYR A 79 -7.26 19.74 -0.50
CA TYR A 79 -8.36 19.24 -1.31
C TYR A 79 -7.92 18.89 -2.75
N ILE A 80 -7.13 19.76 -3.37
CA ILE A 80 -6.53 19.52 -4.69
C ILE A 80 -5.60 18.30 -4.61
N GLY A 81 -4.78 18.22 -3.58
CA GLY A 81 -3.85 17.11 -3.36
C GLY A 81 -4.56 15.75 -3.29
N LEU A 82 -5.67 15.67 -2.53
CA LEU A 82 -6.46 14.45 -2.43
C LEU A 82 -7.08 14.06 -3.78
N ARG A 83 -7.64 15.01 -4.52
CA ARG A 83 -8.22 14.76 -5.85
C ARG A 83 -7.16 14.30 -6.84
N VAL A 84 -6.03 14.99 -6.90
CA VAL A 84 -4.92 14.65 -7.80
C VAL A 84 -4.39 13.25 -7.47
N SER A 85 -4.22 12.94 -6.18
CA SER A 85 -3.79 11.60 -5.74
C SER A 85 -4.76 10.51 -6.19
N PHE A 86 -6.06 10.72 -6.04
CA PHE A 86 -7.07 9.76 -6.48
C PHE A 86 -7.06 9.56 -8.00
N VAL A 87 -7.08 10.65 -8.77
CA VAL A 87 -7.09 10.61 -10.24
C VAL A 87 -5.81 9.95 -10.78
N MET A 88 -4.65 10.33 -10.24
CA MET A 88 -3.38 9.70 -10.61
C MET A 88 -3.35 8.22 -10.26
N GLY A 89 -3.86 7.86 -9.09
CA GLY A 89 -4.00 6.46 -8.68
C GLY A 89 -4.89 5.68 -9.65
N ALA A 90 -6.01 6.26 -10.09
CA ALA A 90 -6.91 5.64 -11.07
C ALA A 90 -6.24 5.46 -12.44
N ILE A 91 -5.50 6.45 -12.92
CA ILE A 91 -4.73 6.36 -14.17
C ILE A 91 -3.68 5.25 -14.06
N LEU A 92 -2.91 5.23 -12.97
CA LEU A 92 -1.90 4.19 -12.75
C LEU A 92 -2.54 2.79 -12.63
N ALA A 93 -3.69 2.67 -11.94
CA ALA A 93 -4.42 1.43 -11.83
C ALA A 93 -4.78 0.86 -13.21
N ILE A 94 -5.32 1.70 -14.09
CA ILE A 94 -5.69 1.31 -15.46
C ILE A 94 -4.43 0.90 -16.24
N VAL A 95 -3.42 1.76 -16.28
CA VAL A 95 -2.19 1.53 -17.07
C VAL A 95 -1.48 0.25 -16.63
N PHE A 96 -1.25 0.08 -15.32
CA PHE A 96 -0.56 -1.09 -14.79
C PHE A 96 -1.38 -2.37 -14.88
N SER A 97 -2.71 -2.30 -14.67
CA SER A 97 -3.57 -3.49 -14.80
C SER A 97 -3.62 -3.98 -16.26
N LEU A 98 -3.72 -3.09 -17.24
CA LEU A 98 -3.69 -3.46 -18.65
C LEU A 98 -2.32 -4.00 -19.09
N SER A 99 -1.25 -3.54 -18.46
CA SER A 99 0.13 -3.95 -18.75
C SER A 99 0.59 -5.15 -17.93
N SER A 100 -0.20 -5.66 -17.00
CA SER A 100 0.21 -6.67 -16.02
C SER A 100 0.81 -7.93 -16.67
N SER A 101 0.18 -8.49 -17.71
CA SER A 101 0.67 -9.66 -18.41
C SER A 101 2.03 -9.42 -19.09
N SER A 102 2.19 -8.27 -19.73
CA SER A 102 3.46 -7.89 -20.39
C SER A 102 4.57 -7.68 -19.36
N LEU A 103 4.26 -7.06 -18.22
CA LEU A 103 5.21 -6.82 -17.14
C LEU A 103 5.68 -8.14 -16.50
N LEU A 104 4.77 -9.10 -16.28
CA LEU A 104 5.13 -10.42 -15.75
C LEU A 104 6.01 -11.20 -16.74
N SER A 105 5.73 -11.10 -18.02
CA SER A 105 6.56 -11.72 -19.06
C SER A 105 7.95 -11.10 -19.14
N LEU A 106 8.07 -9.78 -18.96
CA LEU A 106 9.35 -9.06 -18.92
C LEU A 106 10.21 -9.49 -17.73
N LEU A 107 9.59 -9.80 -16.58
CA LEU A 107 10.28 -10.29 -15.39
C LEU A 107 10.61 -11.78 -15.43
N ASN A 108 10.26 -12.47 -16.53
CA ASN A 108 10.45 -13.92 -16.68
C ASN A 108 9.89 -14.72 -15.48
N VAL A 109 8.69 -14.34 -15.01
CA VAL A 109 8.03 -15.06 -13.93
C VAL A 109 7.73 -16.48 -14.38
N PRO A 110 8.10 -17.53 -13.61
CA PRO A 110 7.86 -18.92 -13.97
C PRO A 110 6.38 -19.19 -14.23
N ASP A 111 6.08 -20.01 -15.26
CA ASP A 111 4.70 -20.30 -15.67
C ASP A 111 3.87 -20.94 -14.57
N GLU A 112 4.51 -21.70 -13.67
CA GLU A 112 3.90 -22.37 -12.52
C GLU A 112 3.23 -21.39 -11.54
N ILE A 113 3.80 -20.18 -11.38
CA ILE A 113 3.30 -19.16 -10.44
C ILE A 113 2.72 -17.93 -11.16
N LYS A 114 2.80 -17.88 -12.48
CA LYS A 114 2.42 -16.70 -13.30
C LYS A 114 0.96 -16.31 -13.14
N GLN A 115 0.06 -17.30 -13.05
CA GLN A 115 -1.36 -17.03 -12.87
C GLN A 115 -1.66 -16.40 -11.51
N LEU A 116 -1.10 -16.95 -10.42
CA LEU A 116 -1.22 -16.37 -9.08
C LEU A 116 -0.62 -14.96 -9.01
N SER A 117 0.57 -14.79 -9.56
CA SER A 117 1.23 -13.48 -9.66
C SER A 117 0.38 -12.47 -10.42
N SER A 118 -0.28 -12.88 -11.51
CA SER A 118 -1.15 -11.99 -12.31
C SER A 118 -2.37 -11.52 -11.50
N ILE A 119 -3.02 -12.42 -10.80
CA ILE A 119 -4.17 -12.09 -9.95
C ILE A 119 -3.74 -11.11 -8.85
N TYR A 120 -2.66 -11.42 -8.15
CA TYR A 120 -2.12 -10.59 -7.08
C TYR A 120 -1.79 -9.18 -7.57
N VAL A 121 -1.02 -9.06 -8.65
CA VAL A 121 -0.60 -7.78 -9.23
C VAL A 121 -1.80 -6.98 -9.70
N THR A 122 -2.80 -7.61 -10.32
CA THR A 122 -4.01 -6.92 -10.79
C THR A 122 -4.81 -6.34 -9.62
N ILE A 123 -5.03 -7.11 -8.56
CA ILE A 123 -5.72 -6.64 -7.36
C ILE A 123 -4.95 -5.48 -6.71
N TYR A 124 -3.62 -5.62 -6.61
CA TYR A 124 -2.76 -4.58 -6.07
C TYR A 124 -2.86 -3.27 -6.87
N PHE A 125 -2.82 -3.35 -8.20
CA PHE A 125 -2.93 -2.16 -9.05
C PHE A 125 -4.31 -1.51 -8.97
N LEU A 126 -5.38 -2.28 -8.88
CA LEU A 126 -6.73 -1.76 -8.69
C LEU A 126 -6.88 -1.00 -7.35
N ALA A 127 -6.08 -1.33 -6.35
CA ALA A 127 -6.06 -0.63 -5.06
C ALA A 127 -5.26 0.69 -5.07
N LEU A 128 -4.51 1.01 -6.14
CA LEU A 128 -3.66 2.21 -6.21
C LEU A 128 -4.37 3.54 -5.94
N PRO A 129 -5.62 3.78 -6.41
CA PRO A 129 -6.32 5.03 -6.09
C PRO A 129 -6.47 5.24 -4.59
N ILE A 130 -6.80 4.18 -3.86
CA ILE A 130 -6.96 4.21 -2.40
C ILE A 130 -5.60 4.38 -1.73
N THR A 131 -4.58 3.68 -2.23
CA THR A 131 -3.20 3.76 -1.71
C THR A 131 -2.62 5.18 -1.85
N LEU A 132 -2.78 5.83 -3.00
CA LEU A 132 -2.31 7.20 -3.20
C LEU A 132 -3.09 8.18 -2.33
N LEU A 133 -4.42 8.02 -2.23
CA LEU A 133 -5.26 8.84 -1.39
C LEU A 133 -4.85 8.72 0.09
N PHE A 134 -4.61 7.50 0.56
CA PHE A 134 -4.17 7.21 1.92
C PHE A 134 -2.81 7.88 2.21
N ASN A 135 -1.80 7.70 1.35
CA ASN A 135 -0.49 8.32 1.52
C ASN A 135 -0.55 9.84 1.52
N CYS A 136 -1.36 10.45 0.66
CA CYS A 136 -1.61 11.89 0.64
C CYS A 136 -2.24 12.36 1.96
N SER A 137 -3.27 11.67 2.44
CA SER A 137 -3.94 12.00 3.71
C SER A 137 -2.98 11.94 4.90
N MET A 138 -2.14 10.90 4.96
CA MET A 138 -1.12 10.75 5.99
C MET A 138 -0.04 11.84 5.90
N GLY A 139 0.30 12.26 4.68
CA GLY A 139 1.20 13.39 4.43
C GLY A 139 0.63 14.71 4.96
N ILE A 140 -0.65 14.98 4.69
CA ILE A 140 -1.36 16.18 5.16
C ILE A 140 -1.41 16.23 6.70
N LEU A 141 -1.78 15.12 7.36
CA LEU A 141 -1.83 15.06 8.83
C LEU A 141 -0.46 15.34 9.45
N ARG A 142 0.60 14.72 8.93
CA ARG A 142 1.97 14.98 9.39
C ARG A 142 2.40 16.43 9.16
N ALA A 143 1.97 17.02 8.06
CA ALA A 143 2.29 18.40 7.69
C ALA A 143 1.72 19.44 8.66
N VAL A 144 0.57 19.17 9.28
CA VAL A 144 -0.04 20.03 10.30
C VAL A 144 0.40 19.68 11.73
N GLY A 145 1.38 18.78 11.87
CA GLY A 145 1.95 18.39 13.18
C GLY A 145 1.24 17.23 13.86
N ASP A 146 0.24 16.62 13.23
CA ASP A 146 -0.42 15.43 13.76
C ASP A 146 0.32 14.16 13.31
N SER A 147 1.16 13.64 14.19
CA SER A 147 1.84 12.35 13.99
C SER A 147 1.14 11.18 14.68
N LYS A 148 0.16 11.47 15.57
CA LYS A 148 -0.54 10.45 16.34
C LYS A 148 -1.64 9.77 15.51
N SER A 149 -2.45 10.55 14.79
CA SER A 149 -3.54 10.00 13.97
C SER A 149 -3.03 9.04 12.88
N PRO A 150 -1.95 9.33 12.12
CA PRO A 150 -1.32 8.36 11.23
C PRO A 150 -0.90 7.06 11.92
N PHE A 151 -0.33 7.15 13.13
CA PHE A 151 0.08 5.97 13.89
C PHE A 151 -1.11 5.10 14.29
N TYR A 152 -2.16 5.69 14.88
CA TYR A 152 -3.34 4.92 15.31
C TYR A 152 -4.08 4.31 14.11
N ASN A 153 -4.23 5.04 13.01
CA ASN A 153 -4.86 4.52 11.80
C ASN A 153 -4.10 3.31 11.25
N LEU A 154 -2.77 3.36 11.23
CA LEU A 154 -1.95 2.25 10.78
C LEU A 154 -2.01 1.07 11.76
N LEU A 155 -2.01 1.33 13.07
CA LEU A 155 -2.13 0.29 14.09
C LEU A 155 -3.45 -0.48 13.94
N VAL A 156 -4.57 0.23 13.80
CA VAL A 156 -5.89 -0.38 13.58
C VAL A 156 -5.93 -1.16 12.28
N ALA A 157 -5.40 -0.59 11.19
CA ALA A 157 -5.34 -1.28 9.90
C ALA A 157 -4.53 -2.58 9.97
N ASN A 158 -3.37 -2.57 10.66
CA ASN A 158 -2.54 -3.76 10.84
C ASN A 158 -3.25 -4.85 11.67
N ILE A 159 -3.94 -4.48 12.75
CA ILE A 159 -4.70 -5.43 13.55
C ILE A 159 -5.81 -6.06 12.71
N ILE A 160 -6.58 -5.26 11.98
CA ILE A 160 -7.65 -5.75 11.09
C ILE A 160 -7.05 -6.68 10.03
N ASN A 161 -5.94 -6.32 9.42
CA ASN A 161 -5.29 -7.13 8.40
C ASN A 161 -4.87 -8.50 8.95
N VAL A 162 -4.14 -8.55 10.08
CA VAL A 162 -3.73 -9.82 10.70
C VAL A 162 -4.94 -10.69 11.05
N VAL A 163 -6.03 -10.09 11.55
CA VAL A 163 -7.26 -10.83 11.84
C VAL A 163 -7.89 -11.39 10.55
N LEU A 164 -7.94 -10.58 9.49
CA LEU A 164 -8.48 -11.02 8.19
C LEU A 164 -7.61 -12.11 7.55
N ASP A 165 -6.28 -12.00 7.63
CA ASP A 165 -5.36 -13.01 7.12
C ASP A 165 -5.57 -14.36 7.83
N ILE A 166 -5.66 -14.35 9.16
CA ILE A 166 -5.95 -15.56 9.94
C ILE A 166 -7.32 -16.14 9.57
N LEU A 167 -8.33 -15.29 9.40
CA LEU A 167 -9.68 -15.75 9.03
C LEU A 167 -9.72 -16.29 7.60
N PHE A 168 -9.21 -15.56 6.62
CA PHE A 168 -9.32 -15.95 5.22
C PHE A 168 -8.35 -17.09 4.86
N VAL A 169 -7.12 -17.01 5.33
CA VAL A 169 -6.10 -18.01 4.99
C VAL A 169 -6.13 -19.20 5.96
N GLY A 170 -6.35 -18.94 7.26
CA GLY A 170 -6.34 -19.99 8.29
C GLY A 170 -7.66 -20.73 8.47
N TYR A 171 -8.80 -20.03 8.43
CA TYR A 171 -10.11 -20.64 8.73
C TYR A 171 -10.92 -20.98 7.46
N PHE A 172 -10.95 -20.08 6.47
CA PHE A 172 -11.68 -20.33 5.22
C PHE A 172 -10.87 -21.10 4.18
N ASP A 173 -9.63 -21.48 4.50
CA ASP A 173 -8.74 -22.28 3.66
C ASP A 173 -8.64 -21.73 2.22
N MET A 174 -8.70 -20.40 2.08
CA MET A 174 -8.61 -19.74 0.75
C MET A 174 -7.28 -20.01 0.04
N SER A 175 -6.34 -20.68 0.75
CA SER A 175 -5.14 -21.26 0.16
C SER A 175 -5.47 -22.41 -0.84
N GLU A 176 -6.66 -23.05 -0.74
CA GLU A 176 -7.09 -24.09 -1.67
C GLU A 176 -7.50 -23.56 -3.05
N ILE A 177 -7.87 -22.28 -3.18
CA ILE A 177 -8.10 -21.68 -4.51
C ILE A 177 -6.85 -21.80 -5.38
N GLY A 178 -5.66 -21.83 -4.75
CA GLY A 178 -4.39 -22.12 -5.42
C GLY A 178 -4.12 -23.61 -5.65
N ARG A 179 -4.72 -24.54 -4.86
CA ARG A 179 -4.51 -25.99 -5.01
C ARG A 179 -5.43 -26.66 -6.03
N ALA A 180 -6.58 -26.08 -6.33
CA ALA A 180 -7.58 -26.67 -7.23
C ALA A 180 -7.19 -26.61 -8.73
N HIS A 181 -5.99 -26.09 -9.04
CA HIS A 181 -5.48 -25.96 -10.42
C HIS A 181 -4.08 -26.57 -10.61
N VAL A 182 -3.70 -27.56 -9.81
CA VAL A 182 -2.51 -28.40 -10.06
C VAL A 182 -2.93 -29.80 -10.51
#